data_fe80081463375fcb693d7a186e1ff90b
#
_entry.id   fe80081463375fcb693d7a186e1ff90b
#
_cell.length_a   1.000
_cell.length_b   1.000
_cell.length_c   1.000
_cell.angle_alpha   90.00
_cell.angle_beta   90.00
_cell.angle_gamma   90.00
#
_symmetry.space_group_name_H-M   'P 1'
#
loop_
_entity.id
_entity.type
_entity.pdbx_description
1 polymer ?
#
loop_
_entity_poly.entity_id
_entity_poly.type
_entity_poly.pdbx_seq_one_letter_code
_entity_poly.pdbx_strand_id
1 'polypeptide(L)'
;TGPATTAVTLEPTPAGLDYVKELMMQEGKYKNDSTVYTNDSLWVNYFCGLAILPLDFNGTTGATFATTLAESGMMLYGRNRDSVDATLIRDTLQTLFYFYDEYATAYGNVSVNTVERTNTRHIDYDAIVEKPGGGTVEPQQPFELGYVEGMGGALVELTLTDEFLSVLGELQAEQEDEGYRTVAINQALLSIYVDGVTDGGWEQGFSQKVIERFDASISRLGLYTDFKTLTPVSDYAYDYEQQYEVTLPYGGYLNRSLGCYTLNISSHIQRLWRAYQEAPIDPETGERQYTEAQKRMMTLYLAPGATDLFTFNRIALQGGIKAGENAPIHMELTLSLIHISEPTRLRRIS
;
A
#
# COMPACT_ATOMS: atom_id res chain seq x y z
N THR A 1 -2.65 15.53 20.25
CA THR A 1 -1.37 15.14 20.87
C THR A 1 -0.76 14.08 19.99
N GLY A 2 0.39 14.38 19.37
CA GLY A 2 1.14 13.41 18.57
C GLY A 2 1.59 12.21 19.43
N PRO A 3 2.01 11.11 18.81
CA PRO A 3 2.50 9.95 19.54
C PRO A 3 3.69 10.38 20.43
N ALA A 4 3.65 9.98 21.68
CA ALA A 4 4.77 10.22 22.59
C ALA A 4 5.94 9.33 22.14
N THR A 5 7.07 9.94 21.80
CA THR A 5 8.31 9.21 21.57
C THR A 5 8.91 8.84 22.93
N THR A 6 8.99 7.57 23.21
CA THR A 6 9.60 7.05 24.44
C THR A 6 10.73 6.11 24.07
N ALA A 7 11.89 6.32 24.65
CA ALA A 7 12.99 5.36 24.50
C ALA A 7 12.64 4.08 25.29
N VAL A 8 12.71 2.94 24.63
CA VAL A 8 12.49 1.63 25.24
C VAL A 8 13.83 0.91 25.28
N THR A 9 14.22 0.46 26.48
CA THR A 9 15.39 -0.38 26.65
C THR A 9 14.95 -1.83 26.72
N LEU A 10 15.47 -2.66 25.83
CA LEU A 10 15.23 -4.09 25.80
C LEU A 10 16.41 -4.81 26.45
N GLU A 11 16.11 -5.75 27.33
CA GLU A 11 17.13 -6.61 27.92
C GLU A 11 17.29 -7.89 27.08
N PRO A 12 18.53 -8.32 26.80
CA PRO A 12 18.74 -9.55 26.05
C PRO A 12 18.30 -10.77 26.88
N THR A 13 17.75 -11.76 26.21
CA THR A 13 17.53 -13.07 26.83
C THR A 13 18.87 -13.71 27.24
N PRO A 14 18.88 -14.70 28.16
CA PRO A 14 20.11 -15.40 28.50
C PRO A 14 20.86 -15.97 27.27
N ALA A 15 20.13 -16.56 26.33
CA ALA A 15 20.70 -17.07 25.07
C ALA A 15 21.25 -15.92 24.19
N GLY A 16 20.56 -14.78 24.13
CA GLY A 16 21.05 -13.59 23.43
C GLY A 16 22.31 -13.02 24.07
N LEU A 17 22.39 -13.02 25.41
CA LEU A 17 23.60 -12.59 26.11
C LEU A 17 24.79 -13.52 25.87
N ASP A 18 24.57 -14.83 25.82
CA ASP A 18 25.62 -15.81 25.53
C ASP A 18 26.09 -15.68 24.06
N TYR A 19 25.17 -15.45 23.14
CA TYR A 19 25.52 -15.15 21.75
C TYR A 19 26.36 -13.87 21.60
N VAL A 20 25.99 -12.79 22.32
CA VAL A 20 26.79 -11.56 22.31
C VAL A 20 28.19 -11.80 22.90
N LYS A 21 28.31 -12.60 23.95
CA LYS A 21 29.62 -12.97 24.51
C LYS A 21 30.46 -13.76 23.50
N GLU A 22 29.88 -14.77 22.84
CA GLU A 22 30.54 -15.54 21.80
C GLU A 22 31.05 -14.64 20.69
N LEU A 23 30.20 -13.74 20.21
CA LEU A 23 30.50 -12.77 19.16
C LEU A 23 31.68 -11.85 19.53
N MET A 24 31.64 -11.29 20.74
CA MET A 24 32.64 -10.30 21.18
C MET A 24 33.91 -10.90 21.75
N MET A 25 33.83 -12.08 22.32
CA MET A 25 34.99 -12.78 22.88
C MET A 25 35.71 -13.67 21.86
N GLN A 26 35.24 -13.65 20.61
CA GLN A 26 35.74 -14.48 19.53
C GLN A 26 35.80 -16.00 19.90
N GLU A 27 34.78 -16.42 20.59
CA GLU A 27 34.62 -17.84 20.91
C GLU A 27 34.01 -18.58 19.70
N GLY A 28 34.14 -19.89 19.65
CA GLY A 28 33.56 -20.68 18.58
C GLY A 28 34.42 -20.72 17.29
N LYS A 29 33.76 -20.72 16.12
CA LYS A 29 34.39 -21.00 14.81
C LYS A 29 35.52 -20.03 14.44
N TYR A 30 35.41 -18.78 14.86
CA TYR A 30 36.34 -17.70 14.50
C TYR A 30 37.24 -17.29 15.65
N LYS A 31 37.46 -18.21 16.61
CA LYS A 31 38.37 -17.97 17.74
C LYS A 31 39.76 -17.65 17.23
N ASN A 32 40.30 -16.52 17.62
CA ASN A 32 41.58 -15.97 17.18
C ASN A 32 41.67 -15.59 15.67
N ASP A 33 40.58 -15.53 14.96
CA ASP A 33 40.53 -15.06 13.57
C ASP A 33 39.87 -13.70 13.49
N SER A 34 40.65 -12.63 13.36
CA SER A 34 40.17 -11.26 13.26
C SER A 34 39.62 -10.91 11.88
N THR A 35 39.80 -11.78 10.88
CA THR A 35 39.36 -11.49 9.50
C THR A 35 37.84 -11.35 9.39
N VAL A 36 37.08 -12.00 10.27
CA VAL A 36 35.62 -11.89 10.34
C VAL A 36 35.17 -10.47 10.63
N TYR A 37 35.97 -9.66 11.34
CA TYR A 37 35.64 -8.28 11.66
C TYR A 37 36.13 -7.27 10.62
N THR A 38 36.87 -7.72 9.64
CA THR A 38 37.43 -6.87 8.57
C THR A 38 36.90 -7.21 7.18
N ASN A 39 36.06 -8.24 7.09
CA ASN A 39 35.45 -8.68 5.84
C ASN A 39 33.93 -8.76 5.97
N ASP A 40 33.23 -7.89 5.24
CA ASP A 40 31.80 -7.74 5.32
C ASP A 40 31.03 -9.03 5.01
N SER A 41 31.48 -9.81 4.03
CA SER A 41 30.84 -11.09 3.69
C SER A 41 30.98 -12.12 4.80
N LEU A 42 32.12 -12.16 5.48
CA LEU A 42 32.32 -13.05 6.63
C LEU A 42 31.54 -12.55 7.84
N TRP A 43 31.49 -11.23 8.05
CA TRP A 43 30.72 -10.61 9.14
C TRP A 43 29.24 -10.90 9.02
N VAL A 44 28.63 -10.69 7.86
CA VAL A 44 27.19 -10.94 7.64
C VAL A 44 26.84 -12.43 7.86
N ASN A 45 27.72 -13.34 7.47
CA ASN A 45 27.51 -14.77 7.71
C ASN A 45 27.75 -15.19 9.18
N TYR A 46 28.58 -14.44 9.91
CA TYR A 46 28.86 -14.70 11.32
C TYR A 46 27.82 -14.05 12.23
N PHE A 47 27.54 -12.77 12.01
CA PHE A 47 26.50 -12.03 12.70
C PHE A 47 25.18 -12.13 11.92
N CYS A 48 24.38 -13.14 12.23
CA CYS A 48 23.13 -13.42 11.52
C CYS A 48 22.01 -12.38 11.79
N GLY A 49 22.25 -11.40 12.67
CA GLY A 49 21.32 -10.34 12.99
C GLY A 49 20.69 -10.46 14.38
N LEU A 50 19.75 -9.57 14.65
CA LEU A 50 18.97 -9.53 15.88
C LEU A 50 17.49 -9.67 15.55
N ALA A 51 16.77 -10.43 16.36
CA ALA A 51 15.32 -10.52 16.29
C ALA A 51 14.70 -9.97 17.57
N ILE A 52 13.73 -9.08 17.42
CA ILE A 52 12.89 -8.61 18.51
C ILE A 52 11.59 -9.43 18.40
N LEU A 53 11.39 -10.30 19.38
CA LEU A 53 10.24 -11.20 19.40
C LEU A 53 9.28 -10.77 20.52
N PRO A 54 7.96 -10.74 20.26
CA PRO A 54 7.00 -10.57 21.32
C PRO A 54 7.04 -11.77 22.26
N LEU A 55 7.00 -11.50 23.54
CA LEU A 55 6.78 -12.55 24.54
C LEU A 55 5.29 -12.92 24.57
N ASP A 56 4.99 -14.14 25.04
CA ASP A 56 3.61 -14.58 25.22
C ASP A 56 2.82 -13.56 26.06
N PHE A 57 1.73 -13.08 25.47
CA PHE A 57 0.89 -12.06 26.07
C PHE A 57 -0.42 -12.69 26.58
N ASN A 58 -0.60 -12.67 27.88
CA ASN A 58 -1.81 -13.19 28.54
C ASN A 58 -2.88 -12.11 28.79
N GLY A 59 -2.73 -10.93 28.19
CA GLY A 59 -3.64 -9.81 28.35
C GLY A 59 -4.77 -9.81 27.32
N THR A 60 -5.79 -9.01 27.61
CA THR A 60 -6.94 -8.79 26.71
C THR A 60 -6.77 -7.59 25.79
N THR A 61 -5.76 -6.77 26.02
CA THR A 61 -5.47 -5.55 25.23
C THR A 61 -4.11 -5.66 24.57
N GLY A 62 -4.05 -5.46 23.28
CA GLY A 62 -2.81 -5.38 22.52
C GLY A 62 -2.34 -3.94 22.38
N ALA A 63 -1.06 -3.75 22.12
CA ALA A 63 -0.48 -2.48 21.73
C ALA A 63 0.41 -2.66 20.49
N THR A 64 0.38 -1.67 19.63
CA THR A 64 1.28 -1.58 18.49
C THR A 64 2.18 -0.39 18.68
N PHE A 65 3.47 -0.56 18.45
CA PHE A 65 4.44 0.52 18.49
C PHE A 65 5.38 0.40 17.29
N ALA A 66 5.77 1.54 16.78
CA ALA A 66 6.76 1.64 15.71
C ALA A 66 8.10 2.05 16.34
N THR A 67 9.19 1.45 15.91
CA THR A 67 10.54 1.83 16.30
C THR A 67 11.25 2.56 15.16
N THR A 68 11.91 3.67 15.48
CA THR A 68 12.74 4.39 14.51
C THR A 68 14.11 3.72 14.48
N LEU A 69 14.39 2.94 13.43
CA LEU A 69 15.65 2.22 13.31
C LEU A 69 16.86 3.16 13.21
N ALA A 70 16.69 4.33 12.61
CA ALA A 70 17.74 5.35 12.51
C ALA A 70 18.24 5.86 13.87
N GLU A 71 17.41 5.77 14.90
CA GLU A 71 17.72 6.19 16.27
C GLU A 71 17.88 5.00 17.21
N SER A 72 17.90 3.78 16.67
CA SER A 72 17.97 2.55 17.44
C SER A 72 19.32 1.87 17.26
N GLY A 73 19.79 1.23 18.31
CA GLY A 73 21.05 0.53 18.26
C GLY A 73 21.27 -0.36 19.49
N MET A 74 22.32 -1.15 19.42
CA MET A 74 22.79 -1.98 20.52
C MET A 74 24.08 -1.36 21.08
N MET A 75 24.05 -1.05 22.37
CA MET A 75 25.23 -0.55 23.10
C MET A 75 25.90 -1.68 23.85
N LEU A 76 27.14 -1.95 23.53
CA LEU A 76 27.99 -2.90 24.22
C LEU A 76 28.90 -2.18 25.21
N TYR A 77 28.86 -2.62 26.45
CA TYR A 77 29.75 -2.13 27.50
C TYR A 77 30.79 -3.19 27.83
N GLY A 78 32.04 -2.85 27.65
CA GLY A 78 33.17 -3.68 28.02
C GLY A 78 34.00 -3.05 29.15
N ARG A 79 34.67 -3.85 29.95
CA ARG A 79 35.62 -3.39 30.96
C ARG A 79 36.98 -3.96 30.63
N ASN A 80 37.94 -3.07 30.40
CA ASN A 80 39.32 -3.44 30.30
C ASN A 80 39.95 -3.57 31.68
N ARG A 81 40.42 -4.76 32.01
CA ARG A 81 41.03 -5.04 33.30
C ARG A 81 42.54 -4.92 33.22
N ASP A 82 43.18 -4.60 34.37
CA ASP A 82 44.61 -4.60 34.44
C ASP A 82 45.17 -6.03 34.18
N SER A 83 46.26 -6.10 33.39
CA SER A 83 46.89 -7.36 33.06
C SER A 83 47.63 -8.03 34.24
N VAL A 84 47.96 -7.26 35.27
CA VAL A 84 48.65 -7.71 36.46
C VAL A 84 47.67 -7.95 37.60
N ASP A 85 46.72 -7.05 37.80
CA ASP A 85 45.70 -7.18 38.80
C ASP A 85 44.29 -7.11 38.17
N ALA A 86 43.71 -8.28 37.93
CA ALA A 86 42.38 -8.41 37.31
C ALA A 86 41.24 -7.82 38.15
N THR A 87 41.46 -7.37 39.39
CA THR A 87 40.49 -6.70 40.20
C THR A 87 40.37 -5.22 39.83
N LEU A 88 41.41 -4.65 39.23
CA LEU A 88 41.47 -3.24 38.80
C LEU A 88 40.91 -3.07 37.42
N ILE A 89 39.89 -2.22 37.29
CA ILE A 89 39.35 -1.80 36.02
C ILE A 89 40.13 -0.61 35.50
N ARG A 90 40.83 -0.75 34.38
CA ARG A 90 41.56 0.34 33.77
C ARG A 90 40.66 1.28 32.98
N ASP A 91 39.73 0.67 32.22
CA ASP A 91 38.89 1.40 31.27
C ASP A 91 37.51 0.77 31.11
N THR A 92 36.51 1.60 30.81
CA THR A 92 35.22 1.15 30.34
C THR A 92 35.10 1.48 28.85
N LEU A 93 34.91 0.46 28.04
CA LEU A 93 34.72 0.58 26.61
C LEU A 93 33.23 0.61 26.31
N GLN A 94 32.85 1.46 25.39
CA GLN A 94 31.48 1.52 24.84
C GLN A 94 31.58 1.37 23.34
N THR A 95 30.82 0.42 22.77
CA THR A 95 30.73 0.22 21.32
C THR A 95 29.28 0.24 20.95
N LEU A 96 28.91 1.15 20.05
CA LEU A 96 27.55 1.28 19.54
C LEU A 96 27.44 0.62 18.19
N PHE A 97 26.50 -0.30 18.06
CA PHE A 97 26.06 -0.89 16.81
C PHE A 97 24.75 -0.26 16.41
N TYR A 98 24.75 0.54 15.36
CA TYR A 98 23.54 1.13 14.80
C TYR A 98 22.75 0.07 14.04
N PHE A 99 21.42 0.06 14.21
CA PHE A 99 20.56 -0.86 13.44
C PHE A 99 20.32 -0.36 12.03
N TYR A 100 20.34 0.93 11.86
CA TYR A 100 20.22 1.57 10.56
C TYR A 100 21.17 2.77 10.48
N ASP A 101 21.91 2.83 9.40
CA ASP A 101 22.73 3.97 9.03
C ASP A 101 22.54 4.20 7.53
N GLU A 102 22.72 5.44 7.09
CA GLU A 102 22.72 5.83 5.68
C GLU A 102 23.66 4.95 4.83
N TYR A 103 24.77 4.53 5.42
CA TYR A 103 25.73 3.62 4.79
C TYR A 103 25.34 2.13 4.90
N ALA A 104 24.55 1.78 5.89
CA ALA A 104 24.19 0.38 6.15
C ALA A 104 23.34 -0.23 5.03
N THR A 105 22.48 0.54 4.40
CA THR A 105 21.69 0.13 3.24
C THR A 105 22.56 -0.17 2.02
N ALA A 106 23.65 0.56 1.81
CA ALA A 106 24.60 0.34 0.73
C ALA A 106 25.37 -0.97 0.91
N TYR A 107 25.54 -1.45 2.15
CA TYR A 107 26.24 -2.70 2.50
C TYR A 107 25.31 -3.88 2.79
N GLY A 108 24.02 -3.76 2.49
CA GLY A 108 23.09 -4.89 2.54
C GLY A 108 22.43 -5.13 3.90
N ASN A 109 22.40 -4.15 4.80
CA ASN A 109 21.55 -4.23 5.99
C ASN A 109 20.09 -4.33 5.60
N VAL A 110 19.42 -5.36 6.08
CA VAL A 110 18.01 -5.63 5.78
C VAL A 110 17.23 -5.62 7.09
N SER A 111 16.20 -4.79 7.14
CA SER A 111 15.19 -4.83 8.19
C SER A 111 13.93 -5.47 7.65
N VAL A 112 13.44 -6.50 8.30
CA VAL A 112 12.23 -7.22 7.89
C VAL A 112 11.28 -7.29 9.07
N ASN A 113 10.05 -6.80 8.85
CA ASN A 113 8.96 -7.02 9.78
C ASN A 113 8.21 -8.28 9.40
N THR A 114 8.08 -9.21 10.35
CA THR A 114 7.24 -10.38 10.18
C THR A 114 5.93 -10.15 10.90
N VAL A 115 4.82 -10.22 10.16
CA VAL A 115 3.48 -10.03 10.72
C VAL A 115 2.71 -11.34 10.55
N GLU A 116 2.31 -11.92 11.66
CA GLU A 116 1.37 -13.05 11.69
C GLU A 116 -0.03 -12.51 11.97
N ARG A 117 -0.98 -12.82 11.11
CA ARG A 117 -2.38 -12.41 11.24
C ARG A 117 -3.23 -13.60 11.60
N THR A 118 -4.00 -13.46 12.66
CA THR A 118 -4.99 -14.45 13.06
C THR A 118 -6.39 -13.90 12.82
N ASN A 119 -7.14 -14.54 11.93
CA ASN A 119 -8.49 -14.11 11.51
C ASN A 119 -9.59 -14.42 12.53
N THR A 120 -9.25 -14.79 13.75
CA THR A 120 -10.20 -15.33 14.74
C THR A 120 -11.06 -14.28 15.44
N ARG A 121 -10.99 -13.00 15.10
CA ARG A 121 -11.63 -11.95 15.92
C ARG A 121 -12.68 -11.08 15.22
N HIS A 122 -12.85 -11.19 13.92
CA HIS A 122 -13.86 -10.43 13.18
C HIS A 122 -14.62 -11.34 12.26
N ILE A 123 -15.92 -11.41 12.43
CA ILE A 123 -16.85 -12.17 11.57
C ILE A 123 -16.69 -11.73 10.11
N ASP A 124 -16.39 -10.46 9.88
CA ASP A 124 -16.22 -9.90 8.54
C ASP A 124 -14.93 -10.35 7.84
N TYR A 125 -13.91 -10.80 8.59
CA TYR A 125 -12.70 -11.38 8.01
C TYR A 125 -12.91 -12.77 7.41
N ASP A 126 -13.93 -13.48 7.82
CA ASP A 126 -14.29 -14.79 7.22
C ASP A 126 -14.76 -14.61 5.76
N ALA A 127 -15.19 -13.41 5.40
CA ALA A 127 -15.52 -13.03 4.03
C ALA A 127 -14.31 -12.63 3.19
N ILE A 128 -13.14 -12.39 3.81
CA ILE A 128 -11.89 -12.09 3.09
C ILE A 128 -11.35 -13.38 2.52
N VAL A 129 -11.38 -13.46 1.21
CA VAL A 129 -10.79 -14.59 0.50
C VAL A 129 -9.28 -14.45 0.51
N GLU A 130 -8.62 -15.34 1.21
CA GLU A 130 -7.20 -15.50 1.06
C GLU A 130 -6.89 -15.95 -0.37
N LYS A 131 -6.05 -15.20 -1.08
CA LYS A 131 -5.42 -15.61 -2.33
C LYS A 131 -4.02 -16.14 -2.03
N PRO A 132 -3.85 -17.37 -1.56
CA PRO A 132 -2.55 -17.89 -1.25
C PRO A 132 -1.73 -18.01 -2.53
N GLY A 133 -0.56 -17.39 -2.56
CA GLY A 133 0.36 -17.49 -3.68
C GLY A 133 -0.08 -16.82 -4.98
N GLY A 134 -1.13 -15.99 -4.97
CA GLY A 134 -1.61 -15.26 -6.16
C GLY A 134 -2.37 -16.13 -7.15
N GLY A 135 -3.05 -17.18 -6.69
CA GLY A 135 -3.99 -17.95 -7.50
C GLY A 135 -5.15 -17.09 -7.99
N THR A 136 -5.72 -17.45 -9.14
CA THR A 136 -7.01 -16.92 -9.60
C THR A 136 -8.09 -17.38 -8.63
N VAL A 137 -8.79 -16.44 -8.03
CA VAL A 137 -10.01 -16.73 -7.29
C VAL A 137 -11.17 -16.52 -8.26
N GLU A 138 -12.17 -17.42 -8.18
CA GLU A 138 -13.42 -17.22 -8.92
C GLU A 138 -13.97 -15.81 -8.63
N PRO A 139 -14.59 -15.15 -9.62
CA PRO A 139 -15.21 -13.84 -9.42
C PRO A 139 -16.20 -13.93 -8.27
N GLN A 140 -15.88 -13.22 -7.21
CA GLN A 140 -16.77 -13.21 -6.05
C GLN A 140 -17.90 -12.21 -6.26
N GLN A 141 -19.01 -12.47 -5.60
CA GLN A 141 -20.08 -11.50 -5.51
C GLN A 141 -19.55 -10.22 -4.90
N PRO A 142 -19.99 -9.04 -5.36
CA PRO A 142 -19.58 -7.78 -4.78
C PRO A 142 -19.86 -7.76 -3.27
N PHE A 143 -18.91 -7.29 -2.48
CA PHE A 143 -19.06 -7.15 -1.05
C PHE A 143 -19.78 -5.86 -0.67
N GLU A 144 -20.48 -5.89 0.46
CA GLU A 144 -21.03 -4.67 1.08
C GLU A 144 -19.90 -3.79 1.65
N LEU A 145 -18.87 -4.44 2.22
CA LEU A 145 -17.71 -3.77 2.81
C LEU A 145 -16.42 -4.31 2.23
N GLY A 146 -15.48 -3.41 1.99
CA GLY A 146 -14.09 -3.72 1.66
C GLY A 146 -13.15 -3.28 2.77
N TYR A 147 -12.07 -4.01 2.99
CA TYR A 147 -11.06 -3.69 4.00
C TYR A 147 -9.73 -3.38 3.35
N VAL A 148 -9.11 -2.26 3.78
CA VAL A 148 -7.76 -1.89 3.37
C VAL A 148 -6.89 -1.71 4.61
N GLU A 149 -5.74 -2.39 4.64
CA GLU A 149 -4.85 -2.42 5.79
C GLU A 149 -3.39 -2.29 5.34
N GLY A 150 -2.62 -1.55 6.11
CA GLY A 150 -1.16 -1.51 5.95
C GLY A 150 -0.46 -2.80 6.39
N MET A 151 0.87 -2.80 6.39
CA MET A 151 1.72 -3.94 6.78
C MET A 151 1.39 -5.24 6.03
N GLY A 152 1.09 -5.16 4.72
CA GLY A 152 0.74 -6.33 3.92
C GLY A 152 -0.59 -6.98 4.30
N GLY A 153 -1.53 -6.20 4.84
CA GLY A 153 -2.87 -6.67 5.19
C GLY A 153 -3.82 -6.77 4.01
N ALA A 154 -5.10 -6.63 4.30
CA ALA A 154 -6.15 -6.70 3.30
C ALA A 154 -6.06 -5.54 2.29
N LEU A 155 -6.46 -5.83 1.07
CA LEU A 155 -6.68 -4.86 0.00
C LEU A 155 -7.98 -5.18 -0.74
N VAL A 156 -8.53 -4.23 -1.47
CA VAL A 156 -9.79 -4.39 -2.20
C VAL A 156 -9.50 -4.51 -3.69
N GLU A 157 -10.04 -5.55 -4.30
CA GLU A 157 -10.04 -5.70 -5.76
C GLU A 157 -11.27 -5.01 -6.35
N LEU A 158 -11.04 -4.16 -7.35
CA LEU A 158 -12.06 -3.46 -8.13
C LEU A 158 -12.00 -3.96 -9.56
N THR A 159 -13.11 -4.47 -10.07
CA THR A 159 -13.22 -4.91 -11.46
C THR A 159 -14.07 -3.94 -12.27
N LEU A 160 -13.50 -3.40 -13.33
CA LEU A 160 -14.22 -2.60 -14.33
C LEU A 160 -14.74 -3.57 -15.39
N THR A 161 -16.04 -3.73 -15.45
CA THR A 161 -16.69 -4.73 -16.32
C THR A 161 -16.91 -4.22 -17.73
N ASP A 162 -17.15 -5.12 -18.67
CA ASP A 162 -17.54 -4.77 -20.04
C ASP A 162 -18.87 -4.00 -20.08
N GLU A 163 -19.77 -4.25 -19.15
CA GLU A 163 -21.03 -3.51 -19.03
C GLU A 163 -20.79 -2.02 -18.79
N PHE A 164 -19.83 -1.67 -17.93
CA PHE A 164 -19.43 -0.27 -17.73
C PHE A 164 -18.90 0.35 -19.03
N LEU A 165 -18.09 -0.38 -19.80
CA LEU A 165 -17.51 0.10 -21.05
C LEU A 165 -18.55 0.14 -22.17
N SER A 166 -19.52 -0.77 -22.18
CA SER A 166 -20.61 -0.77 -23.17
C SER A 166 -21.50 0.46 -23.06
N VAL A 167 -21.74 0.97 -21.85
CA VAL A 167 -22.49 2.23 -21.66
C VAL A 167 -21.77 3.39 -22.34
N LEU A 168 -20.45 3.47 -22.28
CA LEU A 168 -19.68 4.49 -23.03
C LEU A 168 -19.79 4.29 -24.53
N GLY A 169 -19.88 3.04 -25.01
CA GLY A 169 -20.10 2.69 -26.40
C GLY A 169 -21.48 3.13 -26.90
N GLU A 170 -22.52 2.92 -26.12
CA GLU A 170 -23.87 3.36 -26.41
C GLU A 170 -23.95 4.88 -26.49
N LEU A 171 -23.37 5.60 -25.52
CA LEU A 171 -23.27 7.06 -25.54
C LEU A 171 -22.53 7.58 -26.78
N GLN A 172 -21.46 6.88 -27.21
CA GLN A 172 -20.76 7.27 -28.44
C GLN A 172 -21.64 7.06 -29.67
N ALA A 173 -22.33 5.93 -29.76
CA ALA A 173 -23.20 5.61 -30.89
C ALA A 173 -24.36 6.62 -31.00
N GLU A 174 -24.99 7.02 -29.92
CA GLU A 174 -26.01 8.08 -29.90
C GLU A 174 -25.48 9.41 -30.42
N GLN A 175 -24.22 9.74 -30.15
CA GLN A 175 -23.61 11.00 -30.56
C GLN A 175 -23.09 10.97 -32.03
N GLU A 176 -22.83 9.79 -32.57
CA GLU A 176 -22.45 9.64 -34.00
C GLU A 176 -23.54 10.13 -34.93
N ASP A 177 -24.79 9.95 -34.58
CA ASP A 177 -25.94 10.47 -35.32
C ASP A 177 -25.99 12.00 -35.31
N GLU A 178 -25.41 12.66 -34.32
CA GLU A 178 -25.26 14.12 -34.21
C GLU A 178 -23.96 14.65 -34.86
N GLY A 179 -23.16 13.79 -35.46
CA GLY A 179 -21.92 14.13 -36.19
C GLY A 179 -20.66 14.13 -35.30
N TYR A 180 -20.74 13.68 -34.05
CA TYR A 180 -19.57 13.48 -33.19
C TYR A 180 -18.97 12.10 -33.43
N ARG A 181 -17.65 12.01 -33.58
CA ARG A 181 -16.98 10.76 -33.96
C ARG A 181 -16.33 10.05 -32.75
N THR A 182 -16.16 10.71 -31.64
CA THR A 182 -15.55 10.07 -30.48
C THR A 182 -15.93 10.76 -29.16
N VAL A 183 -15.99 9.97 -28.12
CA VAL A 183 -16.13 10.41 -26.75
C VAL A 183 -14.76 10.42 -26.09
N ALA A 184 -14.35 11.54 -25.52
CA ALA A 184 -13.15 11.64 -24.71
C ALA A 184 -13.53 11.80 -23.23
N ILE A 185 -12.78 11.12 -22.39
CA ILE A 185 -12.96 11.20 -20.93
C ILE A 185 -12.08 12.33 -20.40
N ASN A 186 -12.70 13.42 -20.00
CA ASN A 186 -12.01 14.57 -19.42
C ASN A 186 -11.69 14.35 -17.95
N GLN A 187 -12.62 13.72 -17.23
CA GLN A 187 -12.46 13.43 -15.82
C GLN A 187 -13.21 12.15 -15.46
N ALA A 188 -12.55 11.33 -14.62
CA ALA A 188 -13.12 10.17 -13.97
C ALA A 188 -12.76 10.21 -12.49
N LEU A 189 -13.75 10.51 -11.65
CA LEU A 189 -13.60 10.59 -10.20
C LEU A 189 -14.24 9.37 -9.54
N LEU A 190 -13.42 8.54 -8.92
CA LEU A 190 -13.85 7.41 -8.14
C LEU A 190 -13.99 7.83 -6.68
N SER A 191 -15.22 7.82 -6.15
CA SER A 191 -15.54 8.15 -4.76
C SER A 191 -15.83 6.90 -3.96
N ILE A 192 -15.11 6.73 -2.85
CA ILE A 192 -15.15 5.55 -1.97
C ILE A 192 -15.40 6.02 -0.55
N TYR A 193 -16.52 5.62 0.01
CA TYR A 193 -16.96 6.08 1.34
C TYR A 193 -16.48 5.13 2.44
N VAL A 194 -16.20 5.71 3.60
CA VAL A 194 -15.88 4.96 4.81
C VAL A 194 -17.14 4.27 5.32
N ASP A 195 -16.99 3.06 5.86
CA ASP A 195 -18.10 2.33 6.46
C ASP A 195 -18.87 3.16 7.50
N GLY A 196 -20.19 3.14 7.40
CA GLY A 196 -21.10 3.86 8.25
C GLY A 196 -21.34 5.33 7.84
N VAL A 197 -20.76 5.77 6.72
CA VAL A 197 -21.13 7.06 6.09
C VAL A 197 -22.41 6.85 5.29
N THR A 198 -23.44 7.59 5.66
CA THR A 198 -24.74 7.56 4.96
C THR A 198 -24.73 8.54 3.79
N ASP A 199 -25.58 8.28 2.81
CA ASP A 199 -25.76 9.14 1.65
C ASP A 199 -26.25 10.53 2.10
N GLY A 200 -25.47 11.57 1.84
CA GLY A 200 -25.75 12.94 2.35
C GLY A 200 -25.54 13.15 3.86
N GLY A 201 -25.00 12.15 4.57
CA GLY A 201 -24.83 12.19 6.03
C GLY A 201 -23.85 13.26 6.54
N TRP A 202 -22.96 13.74 5.69
CA TRP A 202 -22.04 14.85 6.03
C TRP A 202 -22.76 16.18 6.36
N GLU A 203 -23.96 16.41 5.85
CA GLU A 203 -24.76 17.61 6.16
C GLU A 203 -25.25 17.61 7.60
N GLN A 204 -25.46 16.43 8.18
CA GLN A 204 -25.94 16.25 9.55
C GLN A 204 -24.81 15.98 10.55
N GLY A 205 -23.57 15.79 10.04
CA GLY A 205 -22.42 15.37 10.80
C GLY A 205 -22.36 13.87 11.01
N PHE A 206 -21.16 13.38 11.37
CA PHE A 206 -20.90 11.97 11.58
C PHE A 206 -21.10 11.53 13.02
N SER A 207 -21.51 10.28 13.21
CA SER A 207 -21.54 9.68 14.53
C SER A 207 -20.11 9.59 15.11
N GLN A 208 -20.00 9.60 16.45
CA GLN A 208 -18.71 9.44 17.14
C GLN A 208 -17.95 8.17 16.66
N LYS A 209 -18.66 7.11 16.38
CA LYS A 209 -18.10 5.84 15.90
C LYS A 209 -17.43 5.97 14.51
N VAL A 210 -17.99 6.79 13.62
CA VAL A 210 -17.38 7.09 12.32
C VAL A 210 -16.17 8.00 12.47
N ILE A 211 -16.24 8.99 13.37
CA ILE A 211 -15.10 9.88 13.66
C ILE A 211 -13.90 9.10 14.21
N GLU A 212 -14.13 8.15 15.12
CA GLU A 212 -13.08 7.26 15.64
C GLU A 212 -12.44 6.40 14.55
N ARG A 213 -13.21 5.98 13.54
CA ARG A 213 -12.66 5.30 12.36
C ARG A 213 -11.73 6.18 11.56
N PHE A 214 -12.02 7.47 11.43
CA PHE A 214 -11.14 8.41 10.74
C PHE A 214 -9.77 8.59 11.42
N ASP A 215 -9.71 8.45 12.73
CA ASP A 215 -8.46 8.62 13.48
C ASP A 215 -7.48 7.46 13.32
N ALA A 216 -8.00 6.26 13.08
CA ALA A 216 -7.20 5.04 12.83
C ALA A 216 -7.11 4.70 11.33
N SER A 217 -7.60 5.57 10.46
CA SER A 217 -7.71 5.31 9.04
C SER A 217 -6.39 5.49 8.29
N ILE A 218 -6.38 4.93 7.09
CA ILE A 218 -5.37 5.20 6.09
C ILE A 218 -5.54 6.63 5.60
N SER A 219 -4.46 7.40 5.60
CA SER A 219 -4.49 8.81 5.22
C SER A 219 -4.71 9.01 3.71
N ARG A 220 -4.15 8.09 2.92
CA ARG A 220 -4.25 8.12 1.45
C ARG A 220 -4.39 6.71 0.89
N LEU A 221 -5.32 6.53 -0.05
CA LEU A 221 -5.46 5.31 -0.82
C LEU A 221 -4.68 5.40 -2.13
N GLY A 222 -3.98 4.34 -2.46
CA GLY A 222 -3.36 4.11 -3.76
C GLY A 222 -4.16 3.11 -4.58
N LEU A 223 -4.08 3.22 -5.91
CA LEU A 223 -4.70 2.31 -6.85
C LEU A 223 -3.62 1.66 -7.73
N TYR A 224 -3.65 0.35 -7.83
CA TYR A 224 -2.59 -0.45 -8.42
C TYR A 224 -3.14 -1.44 -9.44
N THR A 225 -2.36 -1.77 -10.46
CA THR A 225 -2.69 -2.77 -11.49
C THR A 225 -2.15 -4.16 -11.18
N ASP A 226 -1.31 -4.26 -10.16
CA ASP A 226 -0.75 -5.53 -9.68
C ASP A 226 -0.58 -5.48 -8.16
N PHE A 227 -1.14 -6.47 -7.47
CA PHE A 227 -1.13 -6.47 -5.99
C PHE A 227 0.17 -7.01 -5.39
N LYS A 228 0.98 -7.75 -6.15
CA LYS A 228 2.24 -8.32 -5.66
C LYS A 228 3.36 -7.29 -5.69
N THR A 229 3.43 -6.54 -6.80
CA THR A 229 4.47 -5.53 -7.02
C THR A 229 3.99 -4.13 -6.65
N LEU A 230 2.69 -3.96 -6.37
CA LEU A 230 2.04 -2.67 -6.15
C LEU A 230 2.39 -1.69 -7.29
N THR A 231 2.24 -2.16 -8.54
CA THR A 231 2.46 -1.31 -9.70
C THR A 231 1.33 -0.28 -9.79
N PRO A 232 1.60 1.02 -9.59
CA PRO A 232 0.56 2.02 -9.53
C PRO A 232 -0.09 2.27 -10.88
N VAL A 233 -1.36 2.70 -10.88
CA VAL A 233 -1.99 3.27 -12.09
C VAL A 233 -1.24 4.54 -12.50
N SER A 234 -1.28 4.89 -13.80
CA SER A 234 -0.53 6.03 -14.34
C SER A 234 -0.87 7.35 -13.64
N ASP A 235 -2.14 7.56 -13.29
CA ASP A 235 -2.58 8.77 -12.60
C ASP A 235 -1.94 8.92 -11.21
N TYR A 236 -1.78 7.80 -10.48
CA TYR A 236 -1.14 7.79 -9.17
C TYR A 236 0.38 7.92 -9.27
N ALA A 237 1.01 7.21 -10.21
CA ALA A 237 2.45 7.31 -10.44
C ALA A 237 2.86 8.72 -10.84
N TYR A 238 2.08 9.34 -11.75
CA TYR A 238 2.34 10.70 -12.23
C TYR A 238 2.22 11.75 -11.13
N ASP A 239 1.21 11.65 -10.27
CA ASP A 239 1.01 12.55 -9.12
C ASP A 239 2.15 12.43 -8.09
N TYR A 240 2.72 11.25 -7.94
CA TYR A 240 3.87 11.00 -7.06
C TYR A 240 5.18 11.57 -7.61
N GLU A 241 5.40 11.46 -8.92
CA GLU A 241 6.63 11.90 -9.59
C GLU A 241 6.64 13.42 -9.85
N GLN A 242 5.48 14.00 -10.14
CA GLN A 242 5.32 15.41 -10.53
C GLN A 242 4.72 16.24 -9.39
N GLN A 243 5.48 16.48 -8.32
CA GLN A 243 4.98 17.15 -7.10
C GLN A 243 4.47 18.59 -7.28
N TYR A 244 4.64 19.23 -8.43
CA TYR A 244 4.47 20.69 -8.51
C TYR A 244 3.55 21.25 -9.61
N GLU A 245 3.09 20.47 -10.58
CA GLU A 245 2.31 21.04 -11.71
C GLU A 245 1.21 20.12 -12.27
N VAL A 246 0.56 19.31 -11.45
CA VAL A 246 -0.54 18.48 -11.93
C VAL A 246 -1.83 19.28 -11.96
N THR A 247 -2.38 19.49 -13.15
CA THR A 247 -3.66 20.24 -13.33
C THR A 247 -4.84 19.50 -12.70
N LEU A 248 -4.77 18.17 -12.63
CA LEU A 248 -5.78 17.30 -12.02
C LEU A 248 -5.05 16.23 -11.18
N PRO A 249 -4.74 16.52 -9.91
CA PRO A 249 -4.06 15.57 -9.04
C PRO A 249 -4.90 14.30 -8.83
N TYR A 250 -4.22 13.17 -8.66
CA TYR A 250 -4.85 11.90 -8.34
C TYR A 250 -5.73 11.98 -7.07
N GLY A 251 -5.27 12.70 -6.06
CA GLY A 251 -5.96 12.82 -4.78
C GLY A 251 -5.77 11.57 -3.93
N GLY A 252 -6.88 10.89 -3.63
CA GLY A 252 -6.87 9.65 -2.82
C GLY A 252 -6.76 9.91 -1.32
N TYR A 253 -6.73 11.15 -0.85
CA TYR A 253 -6.70 11.50 0.57
C TYR A 253 -8.08 11.40 1.20
N LEU A 254 -8.12 11.01 2.49
CA LEU A 254 -9.36 11.00 3.26
C LEU A 254 -9.89 12.43 3.44
N ASN A 255 -11.02 12.70 2.82
CA ASN A 255 -11.79 13.89 3.12
C ASN A 255 -12.67 13.63 4.35
N ARG A 256 -12.20 14.07 5.51
CA ARG A 256 -12.91 13.86 6.79
C ARG A 256 -14.26 14.59 6.87
N SER A 257 -14.47 15.62 6.06
CA SER A 257 -15.73 16.36 6.04
C SER A 257 -16.81 15.61 5.27
N LEU A 258 -16.42 14.82 4.27
CA LEU A 258 -17.33 14.01 3.46
C LEU A 258 -17.31 12.52 3.84
N GLY A 259 -16.33 12.09 4.63
CA GLY A 259 -16.14 10.69 5.00
C GLY A 259 -15.79 9.80 3.81
N CYS A 260 -15.07 10.34 2.81
CA CYS A 260 -14.74 9.61 1.60
C CYS A 260 -13.32 9.89 1.11
N TYR A 261 -12.86 9.00 0.24
CA TYR A 261 -11.68 9.16 -0.60
C TYR A 261 -12.14 9.42 -2.03
N THR A 262 -11.58 10.41 -2.69
CA THR A 262 -11.84 10.68 -4.10
C THR A 262 -10.56 10.54 -4.88
N LEU A 263 -10.56 9.65 -5.87
CA LEU A 263 -9.43 9.29 -6.72
C LEU A 263 -9.72 9.74 -8.15
N ASN A 264 -8.87 10.58 -8.70
CA ASN A 264 -8.93 10.93 -10.12
C ASN A 264 -8.13 9.89 -10.93
N ILE A 265 -8.83 9.12 -11.74
CA ILE A 265 -8.26 8.04 -12.56
C ILE A 265 -8.55 8.25 -14.05
N SER A 266 -8.63 9.50 -14.46
CA SER A 266 -9.03 9.90 -15.82
C SER A 266 -8.17 9.30 -16.92
N SER A 267 -6.84 9.31 -16.73
CA SER A 267 -5.90 8.74 -17.70
C SER A 267 -6.05 7.24 -17.80
N HIS A 268 -6.28 6.56 -16.68
CA HIS A 268 -6.50 5.12 -16.67
C HIS A 268 -7.78 4.74 -17.41
N ILE A 269 -8.89 5.39 -17.11
CA ILE A 269 -10.18 5.13 -17.76
C ILE A 269 -10.13 5.49 -19.26
N GLN A 270 -9.47 6.58 -19.63
CA GLN A 270 -9.27 6.92 -21.05
C GLN A 270 -8.46 5.85 -21.82
N ARG A 271 -7.44 5.29 -21.18
CA ARG A 271 -6.65 4.18 -21.78
C ARG A 271 -7.47 2.91 -21.89
N LEU A 272 -8.24 2.59 -20.86
CA LEU A 272 -9.14 1.44 -20.85
C LEU A 272 -10.22 1.58 -21.95
N TRP A 273 -10.79 2.76 -22.09
CA TRP A 273 -11.76 3.06 -23.13
C TRP A 273 -11.19 2.84 -24.55
N ARG A 274 -9.97 3.30 -24.80
CA ARG A 274 -9.28 3.02 -26.07
C ARG A 274 -9.05 1.53 -26.28
N ALA A 275 -8.62 0.82 -25.27
CA ALA A 275 -8.42 -0.62 -25.33
C ALA A 275 -9.72 -1.37 -25.64
N TYR A 276 -10.84 -0.92 -25.10
CA TYR A 276 -12.18 -1.44 -25.42
C TYR A 276 -12.53 -1.22 -26.90
N GLN A 277 -12.30 -0.03 -27.43
CA GLN A 277 -12.58 0.29 -28.84
C GLN A 277 -11.71 -0.52 -29.82
N GLU A 278 -10.46 -0.78 -29.45
CA GLU A 278 -9.49 -1.51 -30.26
C GLU A 278 -9.65 -3.04 -30.17
N ALA A 279 -10.29 -3.55 -29.13
CA ALA A 279 -10.46 -4.98 -28.93
C ALA A 279 -11.37 -5.60 -30.00
N PRO A 280 -10.92 -6.63 -30.73
CA PRO A 280 -11.73 -7.30 -31.74
C PRO A 280 -12.93 -8.00 -31.12
N ILE A 281 -14.04 -8.02 -31.83
CA ILE A 281 -15.26 -8.75 -31.45
C ILE A 281 -15.20 -10.13 -32.05
N ASP A 282 -15.37 -11.15 -31.23
CA ASP A 282 -15.50 -12.52 -31.70
C ASP A 282 -16.81 -12.67 -32.50
N PRO A 283 -16.74 -13.09 -33.80
CA PRO A 283 -17.92 -13.18 -34.64
C PRO A 283 -18.88 -14.29 -34.24
N GLU A 284 -18.43 -15.28 -33.44
CA GLU A 284 -19.27 -16.41 -33.03
C GLU A 284 -19.97 -16.12 -31.70
N THR A 285 -19.27 -15.48 -30.74
CA THR A 285 -19.80 -15.20 -29.41
C THR A 285 -20.33 -13.80 -29.25
N GLY A 286 -19.88 -12.84 -30.07
CA GLY A 286 -20.17 -11.42 -29.93
C GLY A 286 -19.38 -10.75 -28.79
N GLU A 287 -18.49 -11.47 -28.12
CA GLU A 287 -17.70 -10.97 -27.03
C GLU A 287 -16.41 -10.28 -27.52
N ARG A 288 -15.92 -9.28 -26.76
CA ARG A 288 -14.66 -8.64 -27.06
C ARG A 288 -13.48 -9.48 -26.57
N GLN A 289 -12.48 -9.60 -27.41
CA GLN A 289 -11.26 -10.34 -27.12
C GLN A 289 -10.17 -9.39 -26.63
N TYR A 290 -9.89 -9.42 -25.34
CA TYR A 290 -8.84 -8.61 -24.73
C TYR A 290 -7.53 -9.37 -24.65
N THR A 291 -6.43 -8.66 -24.88
CA THR A 291 -5.08 -9.14 -24.54
C THR A 291 -4.93 -9.21 -23.00
N GLU A 292 -3.96 -9.99 -22.53
CA GLU A 292 -3.67 -10.07 -21.09
C GLU A 292 -3.30 -8.69 -20.47
N ALA A 293 -2.65 -7.83 -21.25
CA ALA A 293 -2.35 -6.47 -20.80
C ALA A 293 -3.63 -5.61 -20.65
N GLN A 294 -4.60 -5.77 -21.53
CA GLN A 294 -5.90 -5.07 -21.44
C GLN A 294 -6.73 -5.60 -20.28
N LYS A 295 -6.77 -6.91 -20.04
CA LYS A 295 -7.44 -7.52 -18.89
C LYS A 295 -6.88 -7.00 -17.57
N ARG A 296 -5.56 -6.83 -17.46
CA ARG A 296 -4.93 -6.24 -16.27
C ARG A 296 -5.36 -4.80 -16.00
N MET A 297 -5.72 -4.03 -17.02
CA MET A 297 -6.24 -2.68 -16.82
C MET A 297 -7.67 -2.68 -16.26
N MET A 298 -8.42 -3.77 -16.45
CA MET A 298 -9.78 -3.91 -15.93
C MET A 298 -9.82 -4.31 -14.47
N THR A 299 -8.75 -4.90 -13.95
CA THR A 299 -8.65 -5.31 -12.54
C THR A 299 -7.69 -4.39 -11.80
N LEU A 300 -8.20 -3.68 -10.82
CA LEU A 300 -7.47 -2.71 -10.02
C LEU A 300 -7.47 -3.13 -8.55
N TYR A 301 -6.41 -2.77 -7.84
CA TYR A 301 -6.25 -3.08 -6.43
C TYR A 301 -6.12 -1.79 -5.63
N LEU A 302 -7.07 -1.60 -4.72
CA LEU A 302 -7.07 -0.48 -3.79
C LEU A 302 -6.29 -0.90 -2.54
N ALA A 303 -5.22 -0.20 -2.27
CA ALA A 303 -4.31 -0.48 -1.16
C ALA A 303 -3.91 0.83 -0.47
N PRO A 304 -3.22 0.77 0.68
CA PRO A 304 -2.67 1.98 1.30
C PRO A 304 -1.73 2.73 0.34
N GLY A 305 -1.74 4.05 0.40
CA GLY A 305 -0.71 4.85 -0.25
C GLY A 305 0.67 4.66 0.39
N ALA A 306 1.73 5.13 -0.27
CA ALA A 306 3.12 4.84 0.11
C ALA A 306 3.43 5.10 1.60
N THR A 307 2.87 6.16 2.19
CA THR A 307 3.08 6.52 3.60
C THR A 307 2.41 5.55 4.59
N ASP A 308 1.29 4.95 4.20
CA ASP A 308 0.50 4.07 5.06
C ASP A 308 0.83 2.58 4.86
N LEU A 309 1.60 2.22 3.81
CA LEU A 309 1.97 0.83 3.53
C LEU A 309 2.65 0.14 4.72
N PHE A 310 3.43 0.87 5.48
CA PHE A 310 4.21 0.36 6.62
C PHE A 310 3.61 0.72 7.97
N THR A 311 2.35 1.15 8.00
CA THR A 311 1.61 1.43 9.24
C THR A 311 0.61 0.31 9.53
N PHE A 312 0.14 0.23 10.77
CA PHE A 312 -0.96 -0.66 11.14
C PHE A 312 -2.34 -0.01 10.96
N ASN A 313 -2.39 1.10 10.24
CA ASN A 313 -3.63 1.76 9.91
C ASN A 313 -4.50 0.86 9.05
N ARG A 314 -5.79 0.94 9.28
CA ARG A 314 -6.79 0.17 8.54
C ARG A 314 -8.05 0.98 8.37
N ILE A 315 -8.81 0.64 7.33
CA ILE A 315 -10.10 1.24 7.08
C ILE A 315 -11.07 0.21 6.50
N ALA A 316 -12.33 0.28 6.94
CA ALA A 316 -13.45 -0.38 6.29
C ALA A 316 -14.12 0.62 5.35
N LEU A 317 -14.34 0.19 4.12
CA LEU A 317 -14.90 1.00 3.03
C LEU A 317 -16.22 0.40 2.57
N GLN A 318 -17.13 1.24 2.14
CA GLN A 318 -18.36 0.79 1.46
C GLN A 318 -17.98 0.14 0.13
N GLY A 319 -18.62 -1.00 -0.15
CA GLY A 319 -18.45 -1.73 -1.40
C GLY A 319 -19.35 -1.22 -2.53
N GLY A 320 -19.44 -2.02 -3.60
CA GLY A 320 -20.27 -1.72 -4.77
C GLY A 320 -21.78 -1.96 -4.53
N ILE A 321 -22.15 -2.65 -3.46
CA ILE A 321 -23.55 -2.88 -3.11
C ILE A 321 -23.99 -1.86 -2.07
N LYS A 322 -25.08 -1.16 -2.37
CA LYS A 322 -25.67 -0.23 -1.40
C LYS A 322 -26.37 -1.03 -0.28
N ALA A 323 -25.83 -0.94 0.93
CA ALA A 323 -26.42 -1.55 2.12
C ALA A 323 -27.17 -0.49 2.92
N GLY A 324 -28.49 -0.58 2.91
CA GLY A 324 -29.35 0.35 3.64
C GLY A 324 -29.22 1.79 3.18
N GLU A 325 -28.84 2.70 4.11
CA GLU A 325 -28.65 4.13 3.85
C GLU A 325 -27.18 4.48 3.50
N ASN A 326 -26.30 3.49 3.46
CA ASN A 326 -24.88 3.72 3.21
C ASN A 326 -24.62 4.24 1.78
N ALA A 327 -23.67 5.13 1.64
CA ALA A 327 -23.25 5.64 0.34
C ALA A 327 -22.41 4.60 -0.41
N PRO A 328 -22.83 4.13 -1.59
CA PRO A 328 -22.06 3.13 -2.34
C PRO A 328 -20.83 3.77 -2.99
N ILE A 329 -19.84 2.92 -3.31
CA ILE A 329 -18.77 3.32 -4.22
C ILE A 329 -19.36 3.73 -5.57
N HIS A 330 -18.92 4.84 -6.13
CA HIS A 330 -19.38 5.30 -7.44
C HIS A 330 -18.30 6.04 -8.20
N MET A 331 -18.46 6.11 -9.52
CA MET A 331 -17.57 6.86 -10.40
C MET A 331 -18.36 7.91 -11.17
N GLU A 332 -17.90 9.16 -11.09
CA GLU A 332 -18.41 10.26 -11.88
C GLU A 332 -17.53 10.48 -13.11
N LEU A 333 -18.14 10.50 -14.29
CA LEU A 333 -17.47 10.75 -15.56
C LEU A 333 -17.88 12.10 -16.13
N THR A 334 -16.88 12.92 -16.47
CA THR A 334 -17.07 14.11 -17.31
C THR A 334 -16.53 13.81 -18.70
N LEU A 335 -17.43 13.83 -19.68
CA LEU A 335 -17.13 13.48 -21.05
C LEU A 335 -17.08 14.73 -21.94
N SER A 336 -16.24 14.71 -22.96
CA SER A 336 -16.24 15.65 -24.06
C SER A 336 -16.56 14.93 -25.36
N LEU A 337 -17.42 15.56 -26.14
CA LEU A 337 -17.72 15.14 -27.49
C LEU A 337 -16.74 15.82 -28.44
N ILE A 338 -16.01 15.03 -29.22
CA ILE A 338 -15.01 15.55 -30.17
C ILE A 338 -15.59 15.52 -31.55
N HIS A 339 -15.79 16.68 -32.13
CA HIS A 339 -16.12 16.87 -33.53
C HIS A 339 -14.81 16.95 -34.33
N ILE A 340 -14.44 15.87 -35.05
CA ILE A 340 -13.30 15.89 -35.97
C ILE A 340 -13.78 16.52 -37.25
N SER A 341 -13.65 17.85 -37.41
CA SER A 341 -13.73 18.47 -38.70
C SER A 341 -12.56 17.97 -39.56
N GLU A 342 -12.83 17.38 -40.69
CA GLU A 342 -11.77 17.04 -41.65
C GLU A 342 -10.92 18.29 -41.93
N PRO A 343 -9.58 18.18 -41.92
CA PRO A 343 -8.73 19.31 -42.30
C PRO A 343 -9.10 19.69 -43.71
N THR A 344 -9.63 20.87 -43.90
CA THR A 344 -9.98 21.47 -45.17
C THR A 344 -8.74 21.37 -46.04
N ARG A 345 -8.74 20.50 -47.04
CA ARG A 345 -7.67 20.44 -48.06
C ARG A 345 -7.66 21.80 -48.72
N LEU A 346 -6.70 22.63 -48.37
CA LEU A 346 -6.38 23.83 -49.15
C LEU A 346 -6.05 23.37 -50.57
N ARG A 347 -7.02 23.47 -51.48
CA ARG A 347 -6.76 23.39 -52.90
C ARG A 347 -5.89 24.58 -53.27
N ARG A 348 -4.64 24.31 -53.59
CA ARG A 348 -3.80 25.25 -54.29
C ARG A 348 -4.48 25.51 -55.64
N ILE A 349 -5.00 26.71 -55.83
CA ILE A 349 -5.39 27.24 -57.11
C ILE A 349 -4.08 27.76 -57.72
N SER A 350 -3.65 27.10 -58.80
CA SER A 350 -2.55 27.56 -59.69
C SER A 350 -3.10 28.56 -60.67
#